data_3ceca1c9524e7aff4f84e7ea0a051efa
#
_entry.id   3ceca1c9524e7aff4f84e7ea0a051efa
#
_cell.length_a   1.000
_cell.length_b   1.000
_cell.length_c   1.000
_cell.angle_alpha   90.00
_cell.angle_beta   90.00
_cell.angle_gamma   90.00
#
_symmetry.space_group_name_H-M   'P 1'
#
loop_
_entity.id
_entity.type
_entity.pdbx_description
1 polymer ?
#
loop_
_entity_poly.entity_id
_entity_poly.type
_entity_poly.pdbx_seq_one_letter_code
_entity_poly.pdbx_strand_id
1 'polypeptide(L)'
;MNEVLVIIPTYNEGENIIKIIESIFTIHQDINILIVDDNSPDGTSGKVKELISKYNNKLNLITRESKMGLGTAYLKGFNWAINKDFNYIISMDADFSHNPSDILRLYESCVNEKNDICIGSRYIKGINVVNWPLQRIILSYFASLYVRLITAMNIMDPTSGFVCYSVKSLQKLDLSEIEFNGYAFQIEMKFKLFLKKLRTAEIPIIFTDRKFGKSKLNSSIIGEAVLGVISMKFKSFFN
;
A
#
# COMPACT_ATOMS: atom_id res chain seq x y z
N MET A 1 -8.31 17.27 -5.71
CA MET A 1 -7.74 16.14 -4.93
C MET A 1 -6.88 16.59 -3.74
N ASN A 2 -7.01 17.83 -3.29
CA ASN A 2 -6.24 18.36 -2.14
C ASN A 2 -6.45 17.57 -0.84
N GLU A 3 -7.54 16.84 -0.71
CA GLU A 3 -7.88 15.99 0.45
C GLU A 3 -7.30 14.57 0.37
N VAL A 4 -6.51 14.27 -0.67
CA VAL A 4 -5.91 12.95 -0.91
C VAL A 4 -4.41 13.01 -0.64
N LEU A 5 -3.93 12.04 0.14
CA LEU A 5 -2.51 11.82 0.39
C LEU A 5 -2.08 10.47 -0.19
N VAL A 6 -1.06 10.46 -1.03
CA VAL A 6 -0.37 9.22 -1.44
C VAL A 6 0.82 8.98 -0.52
N ILE A 7 0.87 7.83 0.14
CA ILE A 7 1.98 7.42 1.00
C ILE A 7 2.83 6.40 0.24
N ILE A 8 4.12 6.70 0.12
CA ILE A 8 5.10 5.89 -0.59
C ILE A 8 6.25 5.56 0.37
N PRO A 9 6.29 4.35 0.92
CA PRO A 9 7.45 3.87 1.68
C PRO A 9 8.64 3.65 0.76
N THR A 10 9.84 4.02 1.20
CA THR A 10 11.07 3.85 0.42
C THR A 10 12.19 3.25 1.22
N TYR A 11 12.96 2.37 0.56
CA TYR A 11 14.26 1.89 0.98
C TYR A 11 15.08 1.51 -0.23
N ASN A 12 16.13 2.29 -0.57
CA ASN A 12 16.94 2.13 -1.78
C ASN A 12 16.10 2.25 -3.07
N GLU A 13 15.40 3.37 -3.21
CA GLU A 13 14.57 3.69 -4.38
C GLU A 13 15.09 4.92 -5.14
N GLY A 14 16.38 5.23 -5.00
CA GLY A 14 17.02 6.41 -5.60
C GLY A 14 16.94 6.48 -7.13
N GLU A 15 16.77 5.35 -7.82
CA GLU A 15 16.60 5.30 -9.29
C GLU A 15 15.16 5.61 -9.73
N ASN A 16 14.19 5.38 -8.85
CA ASN A 16 12.76 5.48 -9.13
C ASN A 16 12.12 6.75 -8.57
N ILE A 17 12.59 7.21 -7.38
CA ILE A 17 11.86 8.15 -6.54
C ILE A 17 11.51 9.47 -7.23
N ILE A 18 12.45 10.08 -7.96
CA ILE A 18 12.19 11.33 -8.69
C ILE A 18 11.11 11.11 -9.75
N LYS A 19 11.28 10.05 -10.55
CA LYS A 19 10.40 9.75 -11.68
C LYS A 19 8.97 9.46 -11.24
N ILE A 20 8.78 8.72 -10.12
CA ILE A 20 7.43 8.39 -9.62
C ILE A 20 6.75 9.62 -9.05
N ILE A 21 7.47 10.48 -8.31
CA ILE A 21 6.94 11.76 -7.80
C ILE A 21 6.49 12.65 -8.96
N GLU A 22 7.36 12.84 -9.95
CA GLU A 22 7.05 13.68 -11.12
C GLU A 22 5.88 13.10 -11.94
N SER A 23 5.82 11.79 -12.12
CA SER A 23 4.71 11.12 -12.81
C SER A 23 3.38 11.35 -12.10
N ILE A 24 3.35 11.22 -10.75
CA ILE A 24 2.14 11.46 -9.98
C ILE A 24 1.69 12.92 -10.12
N PHE A 25 2.58 13.89 -9.93
CA PHE A 25 2.23 15.30 -10.05
C PHE A 25 1.88 15.75 -11.48
N THR A 26 2.43 15.09 -12.50
CA THR A 26 2.05 15.35 -13.90
C THR A 26 0.60 14.95 -14.18
N ILE A 27 0.16 13.83 -13.61
CA ILE A 27 -1.20 13.31 -13.79
C ILE A 27 -2.19 13.99 -12.84
N HIS A 28 -1.76 14.26 -11.60
CA HIS A 28 -2.59 14.73 -10.49
C HIS A 28 -1.98 15.96 -9.80
N GLN A 29 -2.13 17.16 -10.39
CA GLN A 29 -1.50 18.39 -9.91
C GLN A 29 -1.89 18.80 -8.47
N ASP A 30 -3.07 18.39 -8.01
CA ASP A 30 -3.63 18.77 -6.70
C ASP A 30 -3.58 17.66 -5.66
N ILE A 31 -2.74 16.65 -5.86
CA ILE A 31 -2.55 15.58 -4.89
C ILE A 31 -1.45 15.93 -3.88
N ASN A 32 -1.48 15.29 -2.71
CA ASN A 32 -0.38 15.38 -1.77
C ASN A 32 0.38 14.04 -1.75
N ILE A 33 1.69 14.10 -1.56
CA ILE A 33 2.57 12.93 -1.47
C ILE A 33 3.33 12.99 -0.16
N LEU A 34 3.40 11.86 0.55
CA LEU A 34 4.27 11.64 1.68
C LEU A 34 5.22 10.48 1.37
N ILE A 35 6.50 10.78 1.31
CA ILE A 35 7.54 9.77 1.26
C ILE A 35 7.93 9.40 2.70
N VAL A 36 7.95 8.10 3.01
CA VAL A 36 8.42 7.59 4.30
C VAL A 36 9.67 6.75 4.04
N ASP A 37 10.83 7.35 4.23
CA ASP A 37 12.12 6.75 3.89
C ASP A 37 12.82 6.12 5.10
N ASP A 38 13.25 4.87 4.93
CA ASP A 38 13.92 4.06 5.93
C ASP A 38 15.43 4.32 6.02
N ASN A 39 15.82 5.61 5.97
CA ASN A 39 17.22 6.03 5.96
C ASN A 39 18.02 5.34 4.86
N SER A 40 17.54 5.48 3.63
CA SER A 40 18.14 4.85 2.45
C SER A 40 19.58 5.28 2.23
N PRO A 41 20.57 4.36 2.18
CA PRO A 41 21.97 4.70 1.95
C PRO A 41 22.28 5.17 0.51
N ASP A 42 21.38 4.96 -0.44
CA ASP A 42 21.52 5.34 -1.86
C ASP A 42 21.18 6.81 -2.16
N GLY A 43 20.90 7.61 -1.12
CA GLY A 43 20.56 9.01 -1.26
C GLY A 43 19.11 9.32 -1.62
N THR A 44 18.20 8.34 -1.53
CA THR A 44 16.76 8.52 -1.81
C THR A 44 16.19 9.75 -1.09
N SER A 45 16.37 9.87 0.23
CA SER A 45 15.91 11.03 1.02
C SER A 45 16.47 12.37 0.54
N GLY A 46 17.75 12.41 0.13
CA GLY A 46 18.40 13.62 -0.41
C GLY A 46 17.69 14.11 -1.66
N LYS A 47 17.44 13.20 -2.61
CA LYS A 47 16.74 13.49 -3.86
C LYS A 47 15.30 14.00 -3.64
N VAL A 48 14.60 13.46 -2.64
CA VAL A 48 13.25 13.94 -2.28
C VAL A 48 13.32 15.36 -1.71
N LYS A 49 14.29 15.66 -0.81
CA LYS A 49 14.47 16.99 -0.23
C LYS A 49 14.65 18.08 -1.28
N GLU A 50 15.40 17.79 -2.34
CA GLU A 50 15.62 18.72 -3.46
C GLU A 50 14.33 19.06 -4.21
N LEU A 51 13.34 18.14 -4.22
CA LEU A 51 12.08 18.34 -4.90
C LEU A 51 11.00 19.05 -4.06
N ILE A 52 11.13 19.10 -2.73
CA ILE A 52 10.07 19.63 -1.85
C ILE A 52 9.70 21.07 -2.23
N SER A 53 10.67 21.94 -2.48
CA SER A 53 10.43 23.33 -2.85
C SER A 53 9.69 23.49 -4.18
N LYS A 54 9.86 22.55 -5.11
CA LYS A 54 9.19 22.52 -6.42
C LYS A 54 7.68 22.33 -6.31
N TYR A 55 7.20 21.66 -5.27
CA TYR A 55 5.80 21.20 -5.16
C TYR A 55 4.98 21.89 -4.05
N ASN A 56 5.37 23.10 -3.64
CA ASN A 56 4.56 24.01 -2.78
C ASN A 56 3.90 23.30 -1.58
N ASN A 57 4.67 22.61 -0.76
CA ASN A 57 4.23 21.85 0.42
C ASN A 57 3.32 20.62 0.13
N LYS A 58 3.07 20.28 -1.14
CA LYS A 58 2.33 19.04 -1.49
C LYS A 58 3.20 17.79 -1.44
N LEU A 59 4.53 17.94 -1.44
CA LEU A 59 5.49 16.86 -1.24
C LEU A 59 6.07 16.93 0.18
N ASN A 60 5.90 15.86 0.93
CA ASN A 60 6.38 15.73 2.31
C ASN A 60 7.33 14.55 2.43
N LEU A 61 8.26 14.60 3.38
CA LEU A 61 9.22 13.55 3.66
C LEU A 61 9.31 13.29 5.17
N ILE A 62 9.22 12.03 5.54
CA ILE A 62 9.61 11.53 6.84
C ILE A 62 10.80 10.59 6.63
N THR A 63 11.96 10.90 7.22
CA THR A 63 13.11 10.00 7.26
C THR A 63 13.10 9.29 8.60
N ARG A 64 13.12 7.96 8.60
CA ARG A 64 13.22 7.12 9.80
C ARG A 64 14.69 6.84 10.14
N GLU A 65 14.96 6.34 11.33
CA GLU A 65 16.34 6.09 11.79
C GLU A 65 17.02 4.94 11.06
N SER A 66 16.23 3.91 10.69
CA SER A 66 16.74 2.69 10.02
C SER A 66 15.63 1.96 9.27
N LYS A 67 16.00 0.87 8.58
CA LYS A 67 15.05 -0.04 7.94
C LYS A 67 14.26 -0.82 9.00
N MET A 68 12.99 -0.46 9.16
CA MET A 68 12.09 -1.04 10.18
C MET A 68 10.95 -1.87 9.57
N GLY A 69 10.89 -2.00 8.27
CA GLY A 69 9.87 -2.78 7.55
C GLY A 69 8.76 -1.94 6.93
N LEU A 70 8.12 -2.54 5.91
CA LEU A 70 7.11 -1.88 5.08
C LEU A 70 5.89 -1.45 5.89
N GLY A 71 5.37 -2.35 6.72
CA GLY A 71 4.18 -2.10 7.53
C GLY A 71 4.35 -0.93 8.49
N THR A 72 5.48 -0.89 9.20
CA THR A 72 5.78 0.22 10.13
C THR A 72 5.96 1.55 9.41
N ALA A 73 6.42 1.56 8.14
CA ALA A 73 6.49 2.77 7.34
C ALA A 73 5.09 3.29 6.98
N TYR A 74 4.18 2.40 6.56
CA TYR A 74 2.79 2.77 6.32
C TYR A 74 2.11 3.27 7.61
N LEU A 75 2.27 2.57 8.74
CA LEU A 75 1.70 3.00 10.02
C LEU A 75 2.19 4.39 10.43
N LYS A 76 3.48 4.69 10.23
CA LYS A 76 4.01 6.04 10.47
C LYS A 76 3.34 7.08 9.58
N GLY A 77 3.14 6.76 8.30
CA GLY A 77 2.45 7.61 7.36
C GLY A 77 0.96 7.79 7.68
N PHE A 78 0.25 6.71 8.06
CA PHE A 78 -1.15 6.77 8.46
C PHE A 78 -1.35 7.64 9.71
N ASN A 79 -0.54 7.44 10.75
CA ASN A 79 -0.58 8.25 11.96
C ASN A 79 -0.27 9.72 11.68
N TRP A 80 0.64 10.02 10.77
CA TRP A 80 0.93 11.39 10.36
C TRP A 80 -0.27 12.01 9.63
N ALA A 81 -0.95 11.25 8.76
CA ALA A 81 -2.05 11.71 7.94
C ALA A 81 -3.36 11.90 8.71
N ILE A 82 -3.66 11.02 9.68
CA ILE A 82 -4.89 11.09 10.50
C ILE A 82 -4.96 12.39 11.31
N ASN A 83 -3.81 12.96 11.64
CA ASN A 83 -3.69 14.24 12.37
C ASN A 83 -3.62 15.47 11.43
N LYS A 84 -3.97 15.30 10.16
CA LYS A 84 -3.98 16.34 9.12
C LYS A 84 -5.36 16.35 8.44
N ASP A 85 -5.61 17.38 7.64
CA ASP A 85 -6.90 17.58 6.95
C ASP A 85 -7.04 16.75 5.68
N PHE A 86 -6.64 15.45 5.72
CA PHE A 86 -6.86 14.52 4.63
C PHE A 86 -8.11 13.68 4.87
N ASN A 87 -8.88 13.44 3.81
CA ASN A 87 -10.05 12.57 3.84
C ASN A 87 -9.74 11.16 3.31
N TYR A 88 -8.76 11.04 2.43
CA TYR A 88 -8.38 9.78 1.79
C TYR A 88 -6.86 9.61 1.77
N ILE A 89 -6.43 8.38 1.99
CA ILE A 89 -5.03 7.98 1.95
C ILE A 89 -4.87 6.84 0.96
N ILE A 90 -3.89 6.96 0.05
CA ILE A 90 -3.56 5.91 -0.91
C ILE A 90 -2.18 5.37 -0.58
N SER A 91 -2.09 4.06 -0.32
CA SER A 91 -0.82 3.35 -0.24
C SER A 91 -0.33 2.98 -1.63
N MET A 92 0.94 3.21 -1.95
CA MET A 92 1.53 2.96 -3.26
C MET A 92 3.02 2.64 -3.15
N ASP A 93 3.52 1.75 -4.02
CA ASP A 93 4.96 1.44 -4.11
C ASP A 93 5.69 2.44 -5.03
N ALA A 94 7.02 2.60 -4.83
CA ALA A 94 7.84 3.56 -5.56
C ALA A 94 8.35 3.06 -6.93
N ASP A 95 8.20 1.76 -7.25
CA ASP A 95 8.91 1.06 -8.31
C ASP A 95 8.13 0.96 -9.66
N PHE A 96 7.07 1.75 -9.80
CA PHE A 96 6.16 1.73 -10.96
C PHE A 96 5.40 0.41 -11.17
N SER A 97 5.37 -0.48 -10.18
CA SER A 97 4.48 -1.65 -10.23
C SER A 97 3.02 -1.25 -10.20
N HIS A 98 2.72 -0.14 -9.55
CA HIS A 98 1.42 0.52 -9.51
C HIS A 98 1.41 1.70 -10.48
N ASN A 99 0.43 1.73 -11.38
CA ASN A 99 0.30 2.82 -12.35
C ASN A 99 -0.30 4.06 -11.64
N PRO A 100 0.38 5.23 -11.65
CA PRO A 100 -0.15 6.46 -11.07
C PRO A 100 -1.53 6.89 -11.61
N SER A 101 -1.89 6.52 -12.84
CA SER A 101 -3.21 6.81 -13.41
C SER A 101 -4.36 6.12 -12.67
N ASP A 102 -4.11 5.01 -11.97
CA ASP A 102 -5.13 4.30 -11.20
C ASP A 102 -5.46 4.97 -9.86
N ILE A 103 -4.66 5.94 -9.41
CA ILE A 103 -4.92 6.74 -8.20
C ILE A 103 -6.32 7.35 -8.23
N LEU A 104 -6.69 7.98 -9.34
CA LEU A 104 -8.00 8.60 -9.49
C LEU A 104 -9.14 7.58 -9.41
N ARG A 105 -8.98 6.42 -10.05
CA ARG A 105 -9.98 5.35 -10.06
C ARG A 105 -10.22 4.77 -8.67
N LEU A 106 -9.15 4.59 -7.88
CA LEU A 106 -9.24 4.15 -6.48
C LEU A 106 -9.98 5.18 -5.62
N TYR A 107 -9.62 6.46 -5.78
CA TYR A 107 -10.26 7.57 -5.07
C TYR A 107 -11.74 7.69 -5.42
N GLU A 108 -12.09 7.69 -6.71
CA GLU A 108 -13.47 7.80 -7.18
C GLU A 108 -14.37 6.67 -6.67
N SER A 109 -13.86 5.43 -6.60
CA SER A 109 -14.60 4.32 -6.00
C SER A 109 -14.93 4.57 -4.52
N CYS A 110 -14.01 5.19 -3.77
CA CYS A 110 -14.28 5.54 -2.38
C CYS A 110 -15.30 6.68 -2.26
N VAL A 111 -15.22 7.71 -3.11
CA VAL A 111 -16.07 8.90 -3.02
C VAL A 111 -17.46 8.64 -3.60
N ASN A 112 -17.52 8.20 -4.87
CA ASN A 112 -18.77 8.12 -5.63
C ASN A 112 -19.64 6.94 -5.20
N GLU A 113 -18.99 5.80 -4.88
CA GLU A 113 -19.68 4.57 -4.45
C GLU A 113 -19.77 4.45 -2.93
N LYS A 114 -19.22 5.42 -2.19
CA LYS A 114 -19.18 5.47 -0.72
C LYS A 114 -18.54 4.21 -0.11
N ASN A 115 -17.47 3.72 -0.72
CA ASN A 115 -16.67 2.64 -0.15
C ASN A 115 -15.72 3.21 0.92
N ASP A 116 -15.55 2.48 2.01
CA ASP A 116 -14.58 2.82 3.06
C ASP A 116 -13.14 2.54 2.58
N ILE A 117 -12.99 1.52 1.68
CA ILE A 117 -11.72 1.05 1.15
C ILE A 117 -11.90 0.68 -0.32
N CYS A 118 -10.94 1.04 -1.17
CA CYS A 118 -10.86 0.53 -2.53
C CYS A 118 -9.47 -0.06 -2.80
N ILE A 119 -9.43 -1.31 -3.27
CA ILE A 119 -8.21 -2.09 -3.51
C ILE A 119 -7.96 -2.18 -5.01
N GLY A 120 -6.76 -1.82 -5.44
CA GLY A 120 -6.28 -2.13 -6.79
C GLY A 120 -5.92 -3.60 -6.89
N SER A 121 -6.78 -4.39 -7.54
CA SER A 121 -6.73 -5.84 -7.55
C SER A 121 -6.14 -6.38 -8.85
N ARG A 122 -5.19 -7.29 -8.72
CA ARG A 122 -4.61 -8.04 -9.85
C ARG A 122 -5.52 -9.18 -10.31
N TYR A 123 -6.52 -9.54 -9.49
CA TYR A 123 -7.25 -10.81 -9.66
C TYR A 123 -8.76 -10.69 -9.82
N ILE A 124 -9.36 -9.51 -9.68
CA ILE A 124 -10.83 -9.36 -9.72
C ILE A 124 -11.44 -9.61 -11.12
N LYS A 125 -10.70 -9.32 -12.20
CA LYS A 125 -11.13 -9.57 -13.59
C LYS A 125 -10.06 -10.35 -14.35
N GLY A 126 -9.71 -11.54 -13.84
CA GLY A 126 -8.64 -12.36 -14.38
C GLY A 126 -7.30 -12.10 -13.70
N ILE A 127 -6.20 -12.44 -14.36
CA ILE A 127 -4.83 -12.25 -13.87
C ILE A 127 -4.19 -11.12 -14.65
N ASN A 128 -4.06 -9.96 -14.01
CA ASN A 128 -3.62 -8.71 -14.64
C ASN A 128 -2.19 -8.36 -14.20
N VAL A 129 -1.21 -9.17 -14.58
CA VAL A 129 0.21 -8.95 -14.31
C VAL A 129 1.02 -8.98 -15.59
N VAL A 130 2.06 -8.14 -15.66
CA VAL A 130 2.93 -8.01 -16.83
C VAL A 130 4.37 -8.32 -16.42
N ASN A 131 5.06 -9.10 -17.25
CA ASN A 131 6.47 -9.50 -17.09
C ASN A 131 6.76 -10.37 -15.84
N TRP A 132 5.76 -11.05 -15.28
CA TRP A 132 6.00 -12.00 -14.19
C TRP A 132 6.32 -13.40 -14.72
N PRO A 133 7.30 -14.10 -14.14
CA PRO A 133 7.47 -15.51 -14.37
C PRO A 133 6.22 -16.31 -13.94
N LEU A 134 5.86 -17.36 -14.68
CA LEU A 134 4.67 -18.17 -14.41
C LEU A 134 4.63 -18.68 -12.96
N GLN A 135 5.76 -19.13 -12.42
CA GLN A 135 5.87 -19.61 -11.04
C GLN A 135 5.45 -18.53 -10.02
N ARG A 136 5.81 -17.25 -10.26
CA ARG A 136 5.42 -16.15 -9.40
C ARG A 136 3.92 -15.85 -9.49
N ILE A 137 3.34 -15.96 -10.70
CA ILE A 137 1.89 -15.81 -10.90
C ILE A 137 1.15 -16.85 -10.09
N ILE A 138 1.52 -18.12 -10.25
CA ILE A 138 0.92 -19.27 -9.54
C ILE A 138 1.02 -19.06 -8.02
N LEU A 139 2.22 -18.78 -7.52
CA LEU A 139 2.46 -18.59 -6.09
C LEU A 139 1.59 -17.45 -5.53
N SER A 140 1.56 -16.30 -6.20
CA SER A 140 0.80 -15.13 -5.74
C SER A 140 -0.70 -15.34 -5.79
N TYR A 141 -1.22 -16.03 -6.82
CA TYR A 141 -2.63 -16.38 -6.92
C TYR A 141 -3.05 -17.34 -5.81
N PHE A 142 -2.27 -18.41 -5.58
CA PHE A 142 -2.57 -19.36 -4.52
C PHE A 142 -2.41 -18.76 -3.12
N ALA A 143 -1.45 -17.82 -2.93
CA ALA A 143 -1.35 -17.08 -1.69
C ALA A 143 -2.62 -16.25 -1.41
N SER A 144 -3.17 -15.58 -2.42
CA SER A 144 -4.42 -14.83 -2.29
C SER A 144 -5.62 -15.77 -2.00
N LEU A 145 -5.68 -16.92 -2.66
CA LEU A 145 -6.71 -17.93 -2.40
C LEU A 145 -6.61 -18.48 -0.97
N TYR A 146 -5.41 -18.82 -0.52
CA TYR A 146 -5.15 -19.29 0.84
C TYR A 146 -5.64 -18.28 1.89
N VAL A 147 -5.26 -17.01 1.75
CA VAL A 147 -5.70 -15.95 2.66
C VAL A 147 -7.22 -15.87 2.71
N ARG A 148 -7.89 -15.89 1.55
CA ARG A 148 -9.36 -15.83 1.46
C ARG A 148 -10.02 -17.01 2.17
N LEU A 149 -9.50 -18.23 1.99
CA LEU A 149 -10.06 -19.44 2.62
C LEU A 149 -9.92 -19.39 4.15
N ILE A 150 -8.77 -18.97 4.67
CA ILE A 150 -8.54 -18.93 6.12
C ILE A 150 -9.32 -17.78 6.78
N THR A 151 -9.28 -16.58 6.18
CA THR A 151 -9.89 -15.39 6.78
C THR A 151 -11.37 -15.25 6.50
N ALA A 152 -11.89 -15.95 5.49
CA ALA A 152 -13.23 -15.79 4.92
C ALA A 152 -13.50 -14.38 4.36
N MET A 153 -12.46 -13.59 4.03
CA MET A 153 -12.62 -12.30 3.35
C MET A 153 -13.11 -12.51 1.91
N ASN A 154 -14.09 -11.71 1.51
CA ASN A 154 -14.52 -11.63 0.12
C ASN A 154 -13.70 -10.55 -0.63
N ILE A 155 -12.37 -10.69 -0.64
CA ILE A 155 -11.41 -9.82 -1.31
C ILE A 155 -10.55 -10.69 -2.22
N MET A 156 -10.55 -10.44 -3.54
CA MET A 156 -9.83 -11.27 -4.51
C MET A 156 -8.32 -11.12 -4.40
N ASP A 157 -7.85 -9.91 -4.05
CA ASP A 157 -6.43 -9.61 -3.88
C ASP A 157 -6.10 -9.04 -2.47
N PRO A 158 -6.14 -9.88 -1.42
CA PRO A 158 -5.84 -9.43 -0.06
C PRO A 158 -4.38 -9.03 0.13
N THR A 159 -3.48 -9.39 -0.80
CA THR A 159 -2.05 -9.09 -0.73
C THR A 159 -1.65 -7.81 -1.46
N SER A 160 -2.57 -7.14 -2.16
CA SER A 160 -2.27 -5.88 -2.87
C SER A 160 -1.84 -4.76 -1.91
N GLY A 161 -0.79 -4.03 -2.28
CA GLY A 161 -0.31 -2.82 -1.59
C GLY A 161 -0.91 -1.51 -2.11
N PHE A 162 -1.65 -1.55 -3.21
CA PHE A 162 -2.26 -0.36 -3.82
C PHE A 162 -3.69 -0.20 -3.35
N VAL A 163 -3.90 0.60 -2.33
CA VAL A 163 -5.18 0.70 -1.64
C VAL A 163 -5.51 2.14 -1.31
N CYS A 164 -6.73 2.57 -1.60
CA CYS A 164 -7.30 3.81 -1.09
C CYS A 164 -8.11 3.51 0.18
N TYR A 165 -7.81 4.22 1.25
CA TYR A 165 -8.54 4.18 2.52
C TYR A 165 -9.21 5.52 2.78
N SER A 166 -10.46 5.54 3.22
CA SER A 166 -10.97 6.73 3.87
C SER A 166 -10.29 6.90 5.24
N VAL A 167 -9.94 8.13 5.62
CA VAL A 167 -9.35 8.39 6.95
C VAL A 167 -10.29 7.94 8.06
N LYS A 168 -11.60 8.10 7.87
CA LYS A 168 -12.63 7.60 8.79
C LYS A 168 -12.56 6.08 9.01
N SER A 169 -12.18 5.31 7.99
CA SER A 169 -12.02 3.87 8.13
C SER A 169 -10.77 3.51 8.94
N LEU A 170 -9.66 4.23 8.73
CA LEU A 170 -8.44 4.04 9.51
C LEU A 170 -8.61 4.42 10.98
N GLN A 171 -9.38 5.46 11.26
CA GLN A 171 -9.70 5.88 12.64
C GLN A 171 -10.55 4.86 13.43
N LYS A 172 -11.20 3.90 12.75
CA LYS A 172 -11.91 2.79 13.39
C LYS A 172 -10.99 1.65 13.83
N LEU A 173 -9.72 1.70 13.43
CA LEU A 173 -8.69 0.73 13.82
C LEU A 173 -7.81 1.32 14.92
N ASP A 174 -7.43 0.49 15.88
CA ASP A 174 -6.26 0.78 16.67
C ASP A 174 -5.01 0.35 15.88
N LEU A 175 -4.33 1.34 15.30
CA LEU A 175 -3.14 1.10 14.49
C LEU A 175 -1.96 0.57 15.31
N SER A 176 -1.98 0.71 16.64
CA SER A 176 -0.95 0.17 17.52
C SER A 176 -1.04 -1.35 17.68
N GLU A 177 -2.22 -1.93 17.40
CA GLU A 177 -2.44 -3.38 17.43
C GLU A 177 -2.06 -4.09 16.12
N ILE A 178 -1.52 -3.39 15.13
CA ILE A 178 -1.01 -4.01 13.90
C ILE A 178 0.34 -4.66 14.20
N GLU A 179 0.41 -5.97 14.01
CA GLU A 179 1.57 -6.78 14.43
C GLU A 179 2.58 -7.02 13.31
N PHE A 180 2.11 -7.12 12.06
CA PHE A 180 2.98 -7.52 10.95
C PHE A 180 3.68 -6.34 10.28
N ASN A 181 5.00 -6.49 10.08
CA ASN A 181 5.86 -5.44 9.52
C ASN A 181 6.21 -5.68 8.04
N GLY A 182 5.99 -6.92 7.55
CA GLY A 182 6.32 -7.35 6.19
C GLY A 182 5.09 -7.36 5.26
N TYR A 183 5.06 -8.33 4.35
CA TYR A 183 3.94 -8.48 3.40
C TYR A 183 2.61 -8.83 4.07
N ALA A 184 2.65 -9.53 5.21
CA ALA A 184 1.46 -9.87 5.99
C ALA A 184 0.73 -8.63 6.52
N PHE A 185 1.40 -7.48 6.64
CA PHE A 185 0.80 -6.19 7.00
C PHE A 185 -0.39 -5.85 6.09
N GLN A 186 -0.25 -6.02 4.78
CA GLN A 186 -1.33 -5.71 3.84
C GLN A 186 -2.55 -6.60 4.05
N ILE A 187 -2.32 -7.85 4.43
CA ILE A 187 -3.40 -8.80 4.75
C ILE A 187 -4.06 -8.41 6.07
N GLU A 188 -3.25 -8.11 7.09
CA GLU A 188 -3.75 -7.74 8.42
C GLU A 188 -4.61 -6.49 8.38
N MET A 189 -4.17 -5.44 7.68
CA MET A 189 -4.94 -4.22 7.51
C MET A 189 -6.33 -4.51 6.93
N LYS A 190 -6.40 -5.27 5.83
CA LYS A 190 -7.67 -5.61 5.20
C LYS A 190 -8.54 -6.50 6.08
N PHE A 191 -7.92 -7.45 6.79
CA PHE A 191 -8.66 -8.34 7.66
C PHE A 191 -9.28 -7.59 8.86
N LYS A 192 -8.52 -6.70 9.52
CA LYS A 192 -9.07 -5.88 10.62
C LYS A 192 -10.21 -4.96 10.14
N LEU A 193 -10.08 -4.37 8.94
CA LEU A 193 -11.13 -3.55 8.34
C LEU A 193 -12.36 -4.40 7.95
N PHE A 194 -12.16 -5.62 7.45
CA PHE A 194 -13.22 -6.58 7.17
C PHE A 194 -13.98 -6.98 8.45
N LEU A 195 -13.30 -7.23 9.57
CA LEU A 195 -13.93 -7.53 10.84
C LEU A 195 -14.79 -6.36 11.35
N LYS A 196 -14.44 -5.13 11.03
CA LYS A 196 -15.25 -3.92 11.31
C LYS A 196 -16.42 -3.74 10.32
N LYS A 197 -16.63 -4.70 9.39
CA LYS A 197 -17.72 -4.70 8.39
C LYS A 197 -17.71 -3.45 7.49
N LEU A 198 -16.53 -2.93 7.17
CA LEU A 198 -16.38 -1.77 6.32
C LEU A 198 -16.62 -2.13 4.85
N ARG A 199 -17.20 -1.18 4.10
CA ARG A 199 -17.50 -1.36 2.68
C ARG A 199 -16.19 -1.38 1.88
N THR A 200 -15.90 -2.49 1.26
CA THR A 200 -14.69 -2.72 0.48
C THR A 200 -15.02 -2.96 -0.98
N ALA A 201 -14.37 -2.23 -1.87
CA ALA A 201 -14.40 -2.44 -3.31
C ALA A 201 -13.05 -2.90 -3.83
N GLU A 202 -13.06 -3.55 -4.98
CA GLU A 202 -11.86 -3.86 -5.77
C GLU A 202 -12.04 -3.35 -7.19
N ILE A 203 -11.01 -2.66 -7.69
CA ILE A 203 -10.93 -2.29 -9.10
C ILE A 203 -9.79 -3.05 -9.78
N PRO A 204 -9.94 -3.48 -11.05
CA PRO A 204 -8.85 -4.14 -11.74
C PRO A 204 -7.74 -3.14 -12.06
N ILE A 205 -6.51 -3.51 -11.72
CA ILE A 205 -5.29 -2.81 -12.10
C ILE A 205 -4.37 -3.71 -12.90
N ILE A 206 -3.49 -3.14 -13.71
CA ILE A 206 -2.40 -3.87 -14.35
C ILE A 206 -1.15 -3.68 -13.49
N PHE A 207 -0.65 -4.77 -12.92
CA PHE A 207 0.58 -4.75 -12.14
C PHE A 207 1.77 -5.12 -13.04
N THR A 208 2.70 -4.20 -13.21
CA THR A 208 3.91 -4.42 -14.04
C THR A 208 5.07 -4.80 -13.12
N ASP A 209 5.92 -5.76 -13.52
CA ASP A 209 7.13 -6.02 -12.73
C ASP A 209 8.05 -4.79 -12.74
N ARG A 210 8.73 -4.58 -11.61
CA ARG A 210 9.62 -3.43 -11.44
C ARG A 210 10.69 -3.39 -12.52
N LYS A 211 11.04 -2.19 -12.97
CA LYS A 211 12.09 -1.99 -13.98
C LYS A 211 13.49 -1.94 -13.34
N PHE A 212 13.58 -1.44 -12.10
CA PHE A 212 14.83 -1.25 -11.35
C PHE A 212 14.68 -1.82 -9.94
N GLY A 213 15.81 -2.23 -9.34
CA GLY A 213 15.85 -2.80 -7.99
C GLY A 213 15.64 -4.32 -7.95
N LYS A 214 15.88 -4.92 -6.77
CA LYS A 214 15.72 -6.37 -6.53
C LYS A 214 14.47 -6.67 -5.71
N SER A 215 13.80 -7.78 -6.02
CA SER A 215 12.68 -8.26 -5.20
C SER A 215 13.14 -8.57 -3.78
N LYS A 216 12.42 -8.06 -2.79
CA LYS A 216 12.69 -8.28 -1.36
C LYS A 216 11.98 -9.53 -0.81
N LEU A 217 11.24 -10.27 -1.67
CA LEU A 217 10.58 -11.54 -1.31
C LEU A 217 11.61 -12.65 -1.14
N ASN A 218 11.58 -13.31 0.02
CA ASN A 218 12.34 -14.53 0.31
C ASN A 218 11.42 -15.57 0.98
N SER A 219 11.91 -16.81 1.13
CA SER A 219 11.14 -17.93 1.69
C SER A 219 10.72 -17.72 3.15
N SER A 220 11.50 -17.00 3.95
CA SER A 220 11.17 -16.71 5.34
C SER A 220 9.94 -15.78 5.47
N ILE A 221 9.82 -14.80 4.58
CA ILE A 221 8.67 -13.89 4.51
C ILE A 221 7.38 -14.64 4.14
N ILE A 222 7.48 -15.62 3.25
CA ILE A 222 6.32 -16.45 2.87
C ILE A 222 5.88 -17.30 4.06
N GLY A 223 6.82 -17.94 4.77
CA GLY A 223 6.52 -18.73 5.97
C GLY A 223 5.87 -17.89 7.09
N GLU A 224 6.41 -16.70 7.34
CA GLU A 224 5.83 -15.75 8.28
C GLU A 224 4.38 -15.37 7.90
N ALA A 225 4.14 -15.08 6.63
CA ALA A 225 2.81 -14.72 6.15
C ALA A 225 1.81 -15.88 6.30
N VAL A 226 2.20 -17.13 6.02
CA VAL A 226 1.34 -18.31 6.16
C VAL A 226 0.93 -18.51 7.62
N LEU A 227 1.88 -18.57 8.55
CA LEU A 227 1.57 -18.73 9.97
C LEU A 227 0.84 -17.52 10.54
N GLY A 228 1.21 -16.32 10.09
CA GLY A 228 0.58 -15.07 10.48
C GLY A 228 -0.90 -15.01 10.16
N VAL A 229 -1.32 -15.48 8.98
CA VAL A 229 -2.74 -15.52 8.58
C VAL A 229 -3.56 -16.43 9.49
N ILE A 230 -3.03 -17.60 9.85
CA ILE A 230 -3.69 -18.49 10.80
C ILE A 230 -3.80 -17.84 12.18
N SER A 231 -2.71 -17.26 12.67
CA SER A 231 -2.68 -16.55 13.97
C SER A 231 -3.69 -15.40 14.01
N MET A 232 -3.74 -14.56 12.96
CA MET A 232 -4.74 -13.49 12.83
C MET A 232 -6.17 -14.01 12.94
N LYS A 233 -6.47 -15.09 12.19
CA LYS A 233 -7.80 -15.70 12.23
C LYS A 233 -8.14 -16.24 13.61
N PHE A 234 -7.21 -16.93 14.25
CA PHE A 234 -7.42 -17.47 15.60
C PHE A 234 -7.68 -16.36 16.61
N LYS A 235 -6.85 -15.31 16.62
CA LYS A 235 -7.04 -14.14 17.50
C LYS A 235 -8.40 -13.47 17.32
N SER A 236 -8.93 -13.45 16.09
CA SER A 236 -10.23 -12.83 15.79
C SER A 236 -11.45 -13.51 16.44
N PHE A 237 -11.30 -14.68 17.03
CA PHE A 237 -12.37 -15.34 17.79
C PHE A 237 -12.43 -14.88 19.27
N PHE A 238 -11.41 -14.19 19.74
CA PHE A 238 -11.28 -13.74 21.12
C PHE A 238 -11.38 -12.20 21.29
N ASN A 239 -11.43 -11.48 20.17
CA ASN A 239 -11.64 -10.03 20.08
C ASN A 239 -13.02 -9.74 19.47
#